data_881bf4a7710db0763d91a257ac1ce921
#
_entry.id   881bf4a7710db0763d91a257ac1ce921
#
_cell.length_a   1.000
_cell.length_b   1.000
_cell.length_c   1.000
_cell.angle_alpha   90.00
_cell.angle_beta   90.00
_cell.angle_gamma   90.00
#
_symmetry.space_group_name_H-M   'P 1'
#
loop_
_entity.id
_entity.type
_entity.pdbx_description
1 polymer ?
#
loop_
_entity_poly.entity_id
_entity_poly.type
_entity_poly.pdbx_seq_one_letter_code
_entity_poly.pdbx_strand_id
1 'polypeptide(L)'
;MILKRKIDLLLAKSNGAQLMWLLGLSVASLAIAIVVAQWVFDDGTIVWQDVVAVFLDPGCFGGAGAHDWFRLILALLSVFLFSALLVSVFTNLFENIREAAQVGERRYALRGHVLILGHCAQLPVMVRALNAQGRTVVVVDEERPEVDANFIFYKAARHSHADLATIGAERAAAIYVMGDADDPAHDTKNLKALAILDDLCRQAPQPVHCYVTLADYATIEVLQYQRKVGATGQLLVDTVNAYEYEAEQLLVGDTSSASGAYSATASPAPSEAFLPVLRQGDERRAHIVIIGTGAMAQSVAYTVAHLCHYPNYAEGGQRTRITFIGEGMEAWQQHLVASRPALFALSHHTLVQADGHVVAHAPEGVDFLDVEWQFVDAAPSAPMARRLLTPTPHEVLRVVVCQGDERQAINTALHLPRAVYGAAKLAVWLKRPSELVRRANLTGMYGHIEILGQGRGMQADPLFLRRSLRGMRVNFVYHRAYVNPQATDERQAWYAISEADKYSSIICGNALLVRQWCFEGHNHSEADRRAAYEAEHRRWVMSELIMGFRPAATTNKKVFEHADLVPFEELSAEEQGKDAILIDAMPYILYNVEC
;
A
#
# COMPACT_ATOMS: atom_id res chain seq x y z
N MET A 1 -20.10 55.93 2.99
CA MET A 1 -19.89 54.71 3.77
C MET A 1 -20.83 53.56 3.39
N ILE A 2 -22.12 53.79 3.21
CA ILE A 2 -23.13 52.74 2.89
C ILE A 2 -22.92 52.20 1.44
N LEU A 3 -22.58 53.02 0.47
CA LEU A 3 -22.33 52.62 -0.93
C LEU A 3 -21.08 51.75 -1.04
N LYS A 4 -20.00 52.10 -0.35
CA LYS A 4 -18.76 51.32 -0.31
C LYS A 4 -19.01 49.92 0.24
N ARG A 5 -19.76 49.81 1.34
CA ARG A 5 -20.12 48.53 1.96
C ARG A 5 -21.01 47.64 1.06
N LYS A 6 -21.89 48.26 0.24
CA LYS A 6 -22.73 47.54 -0.72
C LYS A 6 -21.90 47.05 -1.91
N ILE A 7 -20.94 47.85 -2.37
CA ILE A 7 -20.01 47.47 -3.43
C ILE A 7 -19.10 46.34 -2.96
N ASP A 8 -18.51 46.43 -1.76
CA ASP A 8 -17.67 45.41 -1.19
C ASP A 8 -18.43 44.07 -1.02
N LEU A 9 -19.71 44.14 -0.61
CA LEU A 9 -20.59 42.97 -0.49
C LEU A 9 -20.99 42.35 -1.84
N LEU A 10 -21.15 43.17 -2.88
CA LEU A 10 -21.43 42.70 -4.25
C LEU A 10 -20.20 42.06 -4.89
N LEU A 11 -19.03 42.65 -4.67
CA LEU A 11 -17.75 42.14 -5.17
C LEU A 11 -17.33 40.83 -4.45
N ALA A 12 -17.75 40.64 -3.20
CA ALA A 12 -17.46 39.42 -2.43
C ALA A 12 -18.39 38.24 -2.77
N LYS A 13 -19.49 38.45 -3.50
CA LYS A 13 -20.53 37.42 -3.70
C LYS A 13 -20.26 36.40 -4.80
N SER A 14 -19.68 36.78 -5.91
CA SER A 14 -19.26 35.87 -6.99
C SER A 14 -18.45 36.60 -8.05
N ASN A 15 -17.60 35.86 -8.77
CA ASN A 15 -16.82 36.37 -9.90
C ASN A 15 -17.72 36.90 -11.02
N GLY A 16 -18.90 36.28 -11.24
CA GLY A 16 -19.90 36.78 -12.19
C GLY A 16 -20.47 38.15 -11.83
N ALA A 17 -20.60 38.47 -10.53
CA ALA A 17 -21.06 39.77 -10.08
C ALA A 17 -20.03 40.88 -10.35
N GLN A 18 -18.73 40.59 -10.28
CA GLN A 18 -17.65 41.50 -10.66
C GLN A 18 -17.68 41.83 -12.14
N LEU A 19 -17.87 40.82 -12.99
CA LEU A 19 -17.99 40.98 -14.43
C LEU A 19 -19.19 41.87 -14.82
N MET A 20 -20.36 41.59 -14.25
CA MET A 20 -21.58 42.37 -14.45
C MET A 20 -21.40 43.83 -14.00
N TRP A 21 -20.65 44.02 -12.90
CA TRP A 21 -20.37 45.37 -12.40
C TRP A 21 -19.44 46.15 -13.31
N LEU A 22 -18.37 45.52 -13.84
CA LEU A 22 -17.46 46.13 -14.83
C LEU A 22 -18.18 46.45 -16.13
N LEU A 23 -19.03 45.56 -16.61
CA LEU A 23 -19.87 45.80 -17.80
C LEU A 23 -20.82 46.99 -17.56
N GLY A 24 -21.49 46.99 -16.40
CA GLY A 24 -22.36 48.09 -16.01
C GLY A 24 -21.60 49.44 -15.92
N LEU A 25 -20.37 49.41 -15.36
CA LEU A 25 -19.51 50.59 -15.29
C LEU A 25 -19.10 51.09 -16.71
N SER A 26 -18.76 50.18 -17.60
CA SER A 26 -18.42 50.50 -18.98
C SER A 26 -19.58 51.14 -19.72
N VAL A 27 -20.79 50.59 -19.60
CA VAL A 27 -22.02 51.13 -20.19
C VAL A 27 -22.37 52.51 -19.57
N ALA A 28 -22.24 52.64 -18.26
CA ALA A 28 -22.50 53.92 -17.58
C ALA A 28 -21.47 55.00 -18.00
N SER A 29 -20.20 54.61 -18.11
CA SER A 29 -19.13 55.53 -18.57
C SER A 29 -19.36 55.99 -19.99
N LEU A 30 -19.81 55.11 -20.89
CA LEU A 30 -20.17 55.46 -22.26
C LEU A 30 -21.38 56.44 -22.30
N ALA A 31 -22.43 56.12 -21.52
CA ALA A 31 -23.61 56.98 -21.43
C ALA A 31 -23.27 58.40 -20.91
N ILE A 32 -22.43 58.45 -19.86
CA ILE A 32 -21.95 59.72 -19.29
C ILE A 32 -21.13 60.48 -20.35
N ALA A 33 -20.24 59.78 -21.09
CA ALA A 33 -19.43 60.40 -22.13
C ALA A 33 -20.28 61.00 -23.26
N ILE A 34 -21.34 60.30 -23.66
CA ILE A 34 -22.31 60.81 -24.66
C ILE A 34 -23.01 62.06 -24.16
N VAL A 35 -23.52 62.03 -22.92
CA VAL A 35 -24.22 63.21 -22.31
C VAL A 35 -23.26 64.39 -22.18
N VAL A 36 -22.02 64.16 -21.72
CA VAL A 36 -21.01 65.24 -21.61
C VAL A 36 -20.64 65.79 -22.97
N ALA A 37 -20.48 64.93 -23.99
CA ALA A 37 -20.18 65.34 -25.36
C ALA A 37 -21.30 66.26 -25.94
N GLN A 38 -22.56 65.89 -25.75
CA GLN A 38 -23.70 66.69 -26.22
C GLN A 38 -23.91 67.99 -25.43
N TRP A 39 -23.53 68.04 -24.18
CA TRP A 39 -23.73 69.21 -23.34
C TRP A 39 -22.57 70.21 -23.39
N VAL A 40 -21.33 69.74 -23.57
CA VAL A 40 -20.14 70.58 -23.59
C VAL A 40 -19.79 71.02 -25.01
N PHE A 41 -20.13 70.24 -26.07
CA PHE A 41 -19.80 70.48 -27.46
C PHE A 41 -21.10 70.73 -28.24
N ASP A 42 -21.81 71.78 -27.92
CA ASP A 42 -23.10 72.18 -28.50
C ASP A 42 -22.94 72.70 -29.99
N ASP A 43 -21.69 72.83 -30.45
CA ASP A 43 -21.32 73.23 -31.81
C ASP A 43 -21.37 72.07 -32.84
N GLY A 44 -21.76 70.89 -32.44
CA GLY A 44 -21.85 69.70 -33.31
C GLY A 44 -20.53 69.13 -33.79
N THR A 45 -19.40 69.54 -33.18
CA THR A 45 -18.05 69.06 -33.53
C THR A 45 -17.78 67.64 -33.04
N ILE A 46 -18.51 67.11 -32.02
CA ILE A 46 -18.47 65.75 -31.56
C ILE A 46 -19.90 65.25 -31.47
N VAL A 47 -20.25 64.37 -32.38
CA VAL A 47 -21.57 63.67 -32.32
C VAL A 47 -21.47 62.39 -31.50
N TRP A 48 -22.62 61.93 -30.97
CA TRP A 48 -22.67 60.71 -30.14
C TRP A 48 -22.04 59.48 -30.84
N GLN A 49 -22.08 59.43 -32.18
CA GLN A 49 -21.49 58.35 -32.98
C GLN A 49 -19.97 58.34 -32.86
N ASP A 50 -19.31 59.51 -32.82
CA ASP A 50 -17.85 59.62 -32.62
C ASP A 50 -17.45 59.12 -31.22
N VAL A 51 -18.25 59.42 -30.19
CA VAL A 51 -18.03 58.97 -28.81
C VAL A 51 -18.10 57.46 -28.76
N VAL A 52 -19.12 56.88 -29.40
CA VAL A 52 -19.28 55.39 -29.45
C VAL A 52 -18.15 54.77 -30.26
N ALA A 53 -17.76 55.38 -31.39
CA ALA A 53 -16.67 54.84 -32.22
C ALA A 53 -15.33 54.83 -31.46
N VAL A 54 -14.93 55.90 -30.82
CA VAL A 54 -13.69 56.00 -30.03
C VAL A 54 -13.74 55.09 -28.77
N PHE A 55 -14.91 54.93 -28.17
CA PHE A 55 -15.05 54.07 -27.01
C PHE A 55 -14.97 52.59 -27.38
N LEU A 56 -15.49 52.18 -28.54
CA LEU A 56 -15.42 50.78 -28.98
C LEU A 56 -14.10 50.43 -29.67
N ASP A 57 -13.53 51.39 -30.40
CA ASP A 57 -12.22 51.27 -31.06
C ASP A 57 -11.34 52.50 -30.75
N PRO A 58 -10.51 52.40 -29.69
CA PRO A 58 -9.58 53.48 -29.34
C PRO A 58 -8.59 53.85 -30.45
N GLY A 59 -8.40 52.99 -31.47
CA GLY A 59 -7.60 53.28 -32.66
C GLY A 59 -8.24 54.29 -33.60
N CYS A 60 -9.54 54.55 -33.51
CA CYS A 60 -10.24 55.62 -34.23
C CYS A 60 -9.92 57.03 -33.72
N PHE A 61 -9.05 57.15 -32.74
CA PHE A 61 -8.52 58.42 -32.25
C PHE A 61 -7.54 59.02 -33.30
N GLY A 62 -8.01 59.52 -34.33
CA GLY A 62 -7.16 60.07 -35.38
C GLY A 62 -7.74 61.37 -35.96
N GLY A 63 -7.03 62.48 -35.77
CA GLY A 63 -7.36 63.76 -36.38
C GLY A 63 -6.90 64.97 -35.53
N ALA A 64 -6.27 65.95 -36.10
CA ALA A 64 -5.94 67.23 -35.43
C ALA A 64 -7.21 68.09 -35.38
N GLY A 65 -7.96 67.98 -34.24
CA GLY A 65 -9.21 68.73 -34.03
C GLY A 65 -9.26 69.48 -32.71
N ALA A 66 -10.13 70.48 -32.63
CA ALA A 66 -10.24 71.38 -31.47
C ALA A 66 -10.55 70.65 -30.11
N HIS A 67 -10.95 69.37 -30.16
CA HIS A 67 -11.39 68.63 -28.96
C HIS A 67 -10.67 67.28 -28.84
N ASP A 68 -9.47 67.12 -29.37
CA ASP A 68 -8.70 65.85 -29.31
C ASP A 68 -8.37 65.42 -27.91
N TRP A 69 -8.25 66.34 -26.95
CA TRP A 69 -8.08 65.97 -25.52
C TRP A 69 -9.24 65.13 -24.95
N PHE A 70 -10.49 65.44 -25.37
CA PHE A 70 -11.66 64.67 -24.92
C PHE A 70 -11.67 63.26 -25.52
N ARG A 71 -11.37 63.16 -26.82
CA ARG A 71 -11.24 61.89 -27.54
C ARG A 71 -10.11 61.04 -26.92
N LEU A 72 -8.98 61.68 -26.59
CA LEU A 72 -7.85 61.00 -25.91
C LEU A 72 -8.24 60.45 -24.55
N ILE A 73 -8.90 61.26 -23.72
CA ILE A 73 -9.39 60.79 -22.40
C ILE A 73 -10.38 59.63 -22.56
N LEU A 74 -11.28 59.73 -23.53
CA LEU A 74 -12.23 58.69 -23.84
C LEU A 74 -11.57 57.40 -24.30
N ALA A 75 -10.58 57.49 -25.18
CA ALA A 75 -9.79 56.36 -25.63
C ALA A 75 -9.01 55.70 -24.50
N LEU A 76 -8.35 56.48 -23.64
CA LEU A 76 -7.64 55.96 -22.46
C LEU A 76 -8.59 55.28 -21.48
N LEU A 77 -9.76 55.89 -21.23
CA LEU A 77 -10.78 55.30 -20.37
C LEU A 77 -11.31 53.96 -20.93
N SER A 78 -11.55 53.94 -22.25
CA SER A 78 -11.98 52.73 -22.95
C SER A 78 -10.93 51.63 -22.86
N VAL A 79 -9.67 51.89 -23.19
CA VAL A 79 -8.58 50.93 -23.07
C VAL A 79 -8.48 50.37 -21.66
N PHE A 80 -8.59 51.25 -20.63
CA PHE A 80 -8.55 50.83 -19.25
C PHE A 80 -9.72 49.91 -18.89
N LEU A 81 -10.95 50.25 -19.24
CA LEU A 81 -12.15 49.48 -18.98
C LEU A 81 -12.16 48.15 -19.75
N PHE A 82 -11.79 48.15 -21.04
CA PHE A 82 -11.71 46.93 -21.81
C PHE A 82 -10.61 45.98 -21.30
N SER A 83 -9.44 46.52 -20.96
CA SER A 83 -8.36 45.72 -20.38
C SER A 83 -8.78 45.12 -19.03
N ALA A 84 -9.43 45.90 -18.17
CA ALA A 84 -9.94 45.42 -16.88
C ALA A 84 -11.01 44.32 -17.06
N LEU A 85 -11.93 44.51 -18.03
CA LEU A 85 -12.94 43.51 -18.35
C LEU A 85 -12.30 42.22 -18.87
N LEU A 86 -11.36 42.31 -19.79
CA LEU A 86 -10.69 41.17 -20.41
C LEU A 86 -9.88 40.38 -19.38
N VAL A 87 -9.10 41.07 -18.54
CA VAL A 87 -8.37 40.45 -17.42
C VAL A 87 -9.35 39.76 -16.46
N SER A 88 -10.47 40.41 -16.09
CA SER A 88 -11.47 39.83 -15.21
C SER A 88 -12.10 38.57 -15.83
N VAL A 89 -12.43 38.56 -17.13
CA VAL A 89 -12.98 37.38 -17.81
C VAL A 89 -11.99 36.22 -17.79
N PHE A 90 -10.73 36.49 -18.16
CA PHE A 90 -9.70 35.45 -18.16
C PHE A 90 -9.41 34.92 -16.75
N THR A 91 -9.28 35.81 -15.76
CA THR A 91 -9.06 35.41 -14.36
C THR A 91 -10.19 34.50 -13.88
N ASN A 92 -11.46 34.92 -14.09
CA ASN A 92 -12.61 34.11 -13.73
C ASN A 92 -12.65 32.75 -14.45
N LEU A 93 -12.31 32.73 -15.74
CA LEU A 93 -12.26 31.48 -16.50
C LEU A 93 -11.20 30.52 -15.91
N PHE A 94 -9.99 31.04 -15.63
CA PHE A 94 -8.92 30.26 -15.05
C PHE A 94 -9.22 29.82 -13.61
N GLU A 95 -9.82 30.70 -12.79
CA GLU A 95 -10.22 30.36 -11.44
C GLU A 95 -11.29 29.25 -11.42
N ASN A 96 -12.31 29.35 -12.25
CA ASN A 96 -13.34 28.30 -12.38
C ASN A 96 -12.75 26.95 -12.83
N ILE A 97 -11.83 26.99 -13.80
CA ILE A 97 -11.12 25.78 -14.26
C ILE A 97 -10.28 25.18 -13.14
N ARG A 98 -9.56 26.04 -12.41
CA ARG A 98 -8.71 25.64 -11.29
C ARG A 98 -9.54 25.09 -10.13
N GLU A 99 -10.63 25.76 -9.77
CA GLU A 99 -11.54 25.32 -8.71
C GLU A 99 -12.18 23.98 -9.05
N ALA A 100 -12.75 23.81 -10.25
CA ALA A 100 -13.30 22.55 -10.69
C ALA A 100 -12.25 21.41 -10.73
N ALA A 101 -11.00 21.72 -11.05
CA ALA A 101 -9.91 20.76 -11.00
C ALA A 101 -9.49 20.44 -9.55
N GLN A 102 -9.49 21.42 -8.64
CA GLN A 102 -9.17 21.22 -7.22
C GLN A 102 -10.26 20.45 -6.48
N VAL A 103 -11.53 20.74 -6.76
CA VAL A 103 -12.68 20.01 -6.20
C VAL A 103 -12.81 18.60 -6.79
N GLY A 104 -12.14 18.33 -7.94
CA GLY A 104 -12.13 17.01 -8.56
C GLY A 104 -13.37 16.69 -9.40
N GLU A 105 -14.13 17.71 -9.82
CA GLU A 105 -15.30 17.53 -10.68
C GLU A 105 -14.92 17.39 -12.16
N ARG A 106 -13.75 17.91 -12.54
CA ARG A 106 -13.30 17.91 -13.93
C ARG A 106 -12.71 16.56 -14.32
N ARG A 107 -13.20 15.98 -15.41
CA ARG A 107 -12.72 14.72 -16.01
C ARG A 107 -11.85 15.03 -17.24
N TYR A 108 -10.78 14.27 -17.42
CA TYR A 108 -9.84 14.41 -18.55
C TYR A 108 -9.82 13.13 -19.38
N ALA A 109 -9.71 13.26 -20.70
CA ALA A 109 -9.60 12.11 -21.62
C ALA A 109 -8.15 11.57 -21.62
N LEU A 110 -7.73 10.97 -20.51
CA LEU A 110 -6.39 10.41 -20.32
C LEU A 110 -6.25 9.01 -20.94
N ARG A 111 -5.01 8.64 -21.26
CA ARG A 111 -4.62 7.29 -21.69
C ARG A 111 -3.29 6.93 -21.05
N GLY A 112 -3.11 5.65 -20.67
CA GLY A 112 -1.88 5.19 -20.05
C GLY A 112 -1.59 5.80 -18.67
N HIS A 113 -2.60 6.43 -18.05
CA HIS A 113 -2.50 6.97 -16.70
C HIS A 113 -2.63 5.86 -15.66
N VAL A 114 -2.26 6.16 -14.42
CA VAL A 114 -2.43 5.26 -13.27
C VAL A 114 -3.55 5.80 -12.41
N LEU A 115 -4.51 4.94 -12.07
CA LEU A 115 -5.61 5.24 -11.16
C LEU A 115 -5.28 4.71 -9.76
N ILE A 116 -5.51 5.53 -8.73
CA ILE A 116 -5.47 5.11 -7.32
C ILE A 116 -6.84 5.43 -6.73
N LEU A 117 -7.60 4.41 -6.36
CA LEU A 117 -8.97 4.50 -5.83
C LEU A 117 -8.94 4.38 -4.31
N GLY A 118 -9.35 5.44 -3.63
CA GLY A 118 -9.26 5.55 -2.17
C GLY A 118 -7.86 5.97 -1.70
N HIS A 119 -7.79 6.65 -0.55
CA HIS A 119 -6.53 7.02 0.05
C HIS A 119 -6.17 6.11 1.22
N CYS A 120 -4.87 5.93 1.41
CA CYS A 120 -4.28 5.19 2.52
C CYS A 120 -3.01 5.91 2.96
N ALA A 121 -2.43 5.46 4.05
CA ALA A 121 -1.20 6.04 4.59
C ALA A 121 -0.03 6.02 3.59
N GLN A 122 -0.02 5.06 2.67
CA GLN A 122 1.03 4.87 1.65
C GLN A 122 0.88 5.79 0.43
N LEU A 123 -0.26 6.44 0.24
CA LEU A 123 -0.57 7.25 -0.94
C LEU A 123 0.53 8.27 -1.30
N PRO A 124 1.10 9.05 -0.36
CA PRO A 124 2.16 10.01 -0.71
C PRO A 124 3.42 9.36 -1.29
N VAL A 125 3.77 8.17 -0.82
CA VAL A 125 4.93 7.41 -1.31
C VAL A 125 4.66 6.85 -2.70
N MET A 126 3.48 6.28 -2.91
CA MET A 126 3.05 5.74 -4.21
C MET A 126 3.01 6.82 -5.29
N VAL A 127 2.40 7.98 -5.01
CA VAL A 127 2.31 9.10 -5.96
C VAL A 127 3.70 9.60 -6.34
N ARG A 128 4.61 9.77 -5.38
CA ARG A 128 5.99 10.16 -5.66
C ARG A 128 6.74 9.13 -6.51
N ALA A 129 6.59 7.84 -6.20
CA ALA A 129 7.21 6.77 -6.96
C ALA A 129 6.73 6.71 -8.41
N LEU A 130 5.43 6.89 -8.63
CA LEU A 130 4.84 6.93 -9.98
C LEU A 130 5.26 8.19 -10.75
N ASN A 131 5.30 9.36 -10.09
CA ASN A 131 5.79 10.60 -10.69
C ASN A 131 7.27 10.50 -11.11
N ALA A 132 8.11 9.84 -10.29
CA ALA A 132 9.51 9.60 -10.63
C ALA A 132 9.67 8.71 -11.89
N GLN A 133 8.68 7.84 -12.16
CA GLN A 133 8.59 7.05 -13.40
C GLN A 133 7.96 7.81 -14.58
N GLY A 134 7.64 9.11 -14.42
CA GLY A 134 6.98 9.90 -15.46
C GLY A 134 5.53 9.53 -15.72
N ARG A 135 4.86 8.84 -14.78
CA ARG A 135 3.45 8.44 -14.92
C ARG A 135 2.50 9.57 -14.53
N THR A 136 1.44 9.72 -15.30
CA THR A 136 0.31 10.58 -14.90
C THR A 136 -0.54 9.84 -13.86
N VAL A 137 -0.65 10.41 -12.67
CA VAL A 137 -1.38 9.81 -11.55
C VAL A 137 -2.73 10.51 -11.38
N VAL A 138 -3.79 9.72 -11.26
CA VAL A 138 -5.14 10.16 -10.93
C VAL A 138 -5.55 9.51 -9.62
N VAL A 139 -5.86 10.32 -8.62
CA VAL A 139 -6.39 9.86 -7.33
C VAL A 139 -7.90 10.06 -7.32
N VAL A 140 -8.63 9.01 -6.99
CA VAL A 140 -10.10 8.96 -6.96
C VAL A 140 -10.55 8.74 -5.53
N ASP A 141 -11.22 9.72 -4.93
CA ASP A 141 -11.76 9.63 -3.57
C ASP A 141 -12.94 10.57 -3.37
N GLU A 142 -13.65 10.41 -2.26
CA GLU A 142 -14.76 11.29 -1.85
C GLU A 142 -14.24 12.67 -1.39
N GLU A 143 -13.03 12.70 -0.81
CA GLU A 143 -12.35 13.91 -0.37
C GLU A 143 -10.93 13.97 -0.94
N ARG A 144 -10.46 15.19 -1.25
CA ARG A 144 -9.11 15.39 -1.76
C ARG A 144 -8.08 15.12 -0.67
N PRO A 145 -7.18 14.13 -0.85
CA PRO A 145 -6.13 13.85 0.13
C PRO A 145 -5.05 14.96 0.13
N GLU A 146 -4.51 15.23 1.32
CA GLU A 146 -3.36 16.13 1.49
C GLU A 146 -2.06 15.39 1.16
N VAL A 147 -1.62 15.49 -0.09
CA VAL A 147 -0.38 14.86 -0.58
C VAL A 147 0.49 15.92 -1.22
N ASP A 148 1.71 16.07 -0.74
CA ASP A 148 2.73 16.94 -1.34
C ASP A 148 3.42 16.24 -2.53
N ALA A 149 2.65 16.08 -3.61
CA ALA A 149 3.10 15.54 -4.89
C ALA A 149 2.09 15.88 -5.99
N ASN A 150 2.48 15.78 -7.25
CA ASN A 150 1.62 16.10 -8.39
C ASN A 150 0.66 14.95 -8.69
N PHE A 151 -0.64 15.21 -8.64
CA PHE A 151 -1.67 14.27 -9.07
C PHE A 151 -2.92 15.00 -9.55
N ILE A 152 -3.69 14.34 -10.40
CA ILE A 152 -5.02 14.78 -10.79
C ILE A 152 -6.01 14.18 -9.79
N PHE A 153 -6.91 14.99 -9.26
CA PHE A 153 -7.93 14.53 -8.34
C PHE A 153 -9.28 14.38 -9.05
N TYR A 154 -9.94 13.25 -8.81
CA TYR A 154 -11.33 13.01 -9.20
C TYR A 154 -12.15 12.74 -7.95
N LYS A 155 -13.12 13.62 -7.65
CA LYS A 155 -14.09 13.39 -6.59
C LYS A 155 -15.07 12.31 -7.04
N ALA A 156 -15.01 11.16 -6.41
CA ALA A 156 -15.84 9.99 -6.74
C ALA A 156 -15.75 8.93 -5.64
N ALA A 157 -16.84 8.24 -5.38
CA ALA A 157 -16.86 7.11 -4.47
C ALA A 157 -16.39 5.84 -5.18
N ARG A 158 -15.32 5.19 -4.66
CA ARG A 158 -14.73 3.99 -5.28
C ARG A 158 -15.70 2.79 -5.38
N HIS A 159 -16.80 2.82 -4.65
CA HIS A 159 -17.83 1.78 -4.65
C HIS A 159 -19.11 2.16 -5.43
N SER A 160 -19.08 3.27 -6.19
CA SER A 160 -20.19 3.76 -7.00
C SER A 160 -19.94 3.49 -8.49
N HIS A 161 -20.83 2.71 -9.13
CA HIS A 161 -20.71 2.44 -10.57
C HIS A 161 -20.81 3.73 -11.42
N ALA A 162 -21.74 4.62 -11.07
CA ALA A 162 -21.92 5.88 -11.79
C ALA A 162 -20.66 6.75 -11.76
N ASP A 163 -19.97 6.79 -10.61
CA ASP A 163 -18.75 7.57 -10.44
C ASP A 163 -17.59 6.93 -11.20
N LEU A 164 -17.38 5.61 -11.04
CA LEU A 164 -16.28 4.90 -11.69
C LEU A 164 -16.43 4.83 -13.22
N ALA A 165 -17.63 4.88 -13.76
CA ALA A 165 -17.84 4.95 -15.21
C ALA A 165 -17.24 6.22 -15.86
N THR A 166 -16.94 7.26 -15.08
CA THR A 166 -16.41 8.54 -15.56
C THR A 166 -14.90 8.67 -15.50
N ILE A 167 -14.18 7.73 -14.87
CA ILE A 167 -12.73 7.87 -14.58
C ILE A 167 -11.82 7.35 -15.70
N GLY A 168 -12.39 6.64 -16.71
CA GLY A 168 -11.64 6.10 -17.85
C GLY A 168 -10.75 4.90 -17.48
N ALA A 169 -11.27 4.01 -16.64
CA ALA A 169 -10.57 2.82 -16.14
C ALA A 169 -10.06 1.92 -17.27
N GLU A 170 -10.83 1.78 -18.36
CA GLU A 170 -10.51 0.98 -19.54
C GLU A 170 -9.29 1.49 -20.35
N ARG A 171 -8.81 2.68 -20.04
CA ARG A 171 -7.66 3.32 -20.69
C ARG A 171 -6.47 3.49 -19.74
N ALA A 172 -6.59 3.03 -18.51
CA ALA A 172 -5.52 3.09 -17.52
C ALA A 172 -4.41 2.07 -17.83
N ALA A 173 -3.18 2.39 -17.48
CA ALA A 173 -2.06 1.44 -17.53
C ALA A 173 -2.08 0.52 -16.32
N ALA A 174 -2.48 1.05 -15.15
CA ALA A 174 -2.65 0.29 -13.93
C ALA A 174 -3.69 0.96 -13.02
N ILE A 175 -4.34 0.15 -12.18
CA ILE A 175 -5.32 0.59 -11.20
C ILE A 175 -4.89 0.03 -9.83
N TYR A 176 -4.88 0.89 -8.82
CA TYR A 176 -4.66 0.51 -7.42
C TYR A 176 -5.94 0.79 -6.64
N VAL A 177 -6.64 -0.26 -6.22
CA VAL A 177 -7.81 -0.15 -5.35
C VAL A 177 -7.31 -0.24 -3.91
N MET A 178 -7.24 0.92 -3.28
CA MET A 178 -6.64 1.12 -1.96
C MET A 178 -7.74 1.47 -0.94
N GLY A 179 -7.41 2.23 0.05
CA GLY A 179 -8.27 2.73 1.10
C GLY A 179 -7.65 2.52 2.46
N ASP A 180 -8.25 3.10 3.49
CA ASP A 180 -7.81 2.91 4.86
C ASP A 180 -8.21 1.50 5.33
N ALA A 181 -7.24 0.67 5.64
CA ALA A 181 -7.45 -0.70 6.12
C ALA A 181 -8.16 -0.77 7.49
N ASP A 182 -8.19 0.33 8.24
CA ASP A 182 -8.94 0.44 9.49
C ASP A 182 -10.43 0.81 9.29
N ASP A 183 -10.85 1.21 8.08
CA ASP A 183 -12.27 1.40 7.77
C ASP A 183 -12.97 0.02 7.80
N PRO A 184 -13.96 -0.20 8.69
CA PRO A 184 -14.68 -1.48 8.73
C PRO A 184 -15.33 -1.89 7.40
N ALA A 185 -15.58 -0.93 6.51
CA ALA A 185 -16.13 -1.16 5.18
C ALA A 185 -15.05 -1.27 4.08
N HIS A 186 -13.76 -1.26 4.43
CA HIS A 186 -12.63 -1.27 3.50
C HIS A 186 -12.77 -2.37 2.44
N ASP A 187 -12.81 -3.62 2.89
CA ASP A 187 -12.85 -4.79 2.00
C ASP A 187 -14.12 -4.80 1.15
N THR A 188 -15.27 -4.50 1.76
CA THR A 188 -16.55 -4.42 1.04
C THR A 188 -16.52 -3.37 -0.06
N LYS A 189 -15.97 -2.18 0.21
CA LYS A 189 -15.83 -1.10 -0.79
C LYS A 189 -14.87 -1.52 -1.90
N ASN A 190 -13.75 -2.15 -1.56
CA ASN A 190 -12.73 -2.59 -2.51
C ASN A 190 -13.22 -3.74 -3.39
N LEU A 191 -13.92 -4.74 -2.84
CA LEU A 191 -14.53 -5.80 -3.62
C LEU A 191 -15.60 -5.28 -4.57
N LYS A 192 -16.40 -4.32 -4.13
CA LYS A 192 -17.40 -3.68 -4.99
C LYS A 192 -16.73 -2.87 -6.10
N ALA A 193 -15.66 -2.12 -5.80
CA ALA A 193 -14.86 -1.44 -6.81
C ALA A 193 -14.31 -2.43 -7.84
N LEU A 194 -13.74 -3.54 -7.39
CA LEU A 194 -13.20 -4.58 -8.26
C LEU A 194 -14.27 -5.14 -9.22
N ALA A 195 -15.45 -5.45 -8.72
CA ALA A 195 -16.55 -5.94 -9.56
C ALA A 195 -16.99 -4.92 -10.62
N ILE A 196 -17.05 -3.63 -10.26
CA ILE A 196 -17.36 -2.54 -11.20
C ILE A 196 -16.25 -2.39 -12.24
N LEU A 197 -14.98 -2.42 -11.82
CA LEU A 197 -13.83 -2.29 -12.71
C LEU A 197 -13.75 -3.45 -13.70
N ASP A 198 -14.09 -4.67 -13.27
CA ASP A 198 -14.13 -5.83 -14.15
C ASP A 198 -15.17 -5.64 -15.28
N ASP A 199 -16.33 -5.07 -14.95
CA ASP A 199 -17.35 -4.75 -15.95
C ASP A 199 -16.89 -3.61 -16.88
N LEU A 200 -16.36 -2.51 -16.34
CA LEU A 200 -15.90 -1.36 -17.12
C LEU A 200 -14.72 -1.70 -18.03
N CYS A 201 -13.79 -2.55 -17.58
CA CYS A 201 -12.64 -2.97 -18.36
C CYS A 201 -12.92 -4.11 -19.35
N ARG A 202 -14.13 -4.64 -19.39
CA ARG A 202 -14.48 -5.78 -20.28
C ARG A 202 -14.12 -5.56 -21.74
N GLN A 203 -14.23 -4.34 -22.22
CA GLN A 203 -13.92 -3.95 -23.60
C GLN A 203 -12.64 -3.10 -23.68
N ALA A 204 -11.77 -3.16 -22.68
CA ALA A 204 -10.49 -2.45 -22.72
C ALA A 204 -9.67 -2.90 -23.93
N PRO A 205 -8.99 -2.00 -24.63
CA PRO A 205 -8.19 -2.33 -25.82
C PRO A 205 -6.95 -3.17 -25.50
N GLN A 206 -6.50 -3.13 -24.25
CA GLN A 206 -5.37 -3.91 -23.71
C GLN A 206 -5.70 -4.32 -22.27
N PRO A 207 -5.12 -5.43 -21.77
CA PRO A 207 -5.29 -5.82 -20.39
C PRO A 207 -4.83 -4.72 -19.43
N VAL A 208 -5.64 -4.44 -18.39
CA VAL A 208 -5.38 -3.45 -17.37
C VAL A 208 -4.97 -4.16 -16.07
N HIS A 209 -3.81 -3.79 -15.51
CA HIS A 209 -3.37 -4.33 -14.22
C HIS A 209 -4.12 -3.68 -13.06
N CYS A 210 -4.61 -4.49 -12.13
CA CYS A 210 -5.37 -4.04 -10.97
C CYS A 210 -4.82 -4.66 -9.69
N TYR A 211 -4.31 -3.83 -8.80
CA TYR A 211 -3.89 -4.22 -7.46
C TYR A 211 -4.99 -3.86 -6.47
N VAL A 212 -5.44 -4.83 -5.68
CA VAL A 212 -6.53 -4.64 -4.71
C VAL A 212 -6.02 -4.95 -3.31
N THR A 213 -6.07 -3.95 -2.42
CA THR A 213 -5.74 -4.17 -1.02
C THR A 213 -6.96 -4.70 -0.25
N LEU A 214 -6.72 -5.66 0.61
CA LEU A 214 -7.69 -6.24 1.54
C LEU A 214 -7.06 -6.29 2.93
N ALA A 215 -7.87 -6.23 3.96
CA ALA A 215 -7.42 -6.18 5.35
C ALA A 215 -7.80 -7.45 6.13
N ASP A 216 -8.94 -8.04 5.83
CA ASP A 216 -9.50 -9.17 6.56
C ASP A 216 -9.12 -10.50 5.92
N TYR A 217 -8.50 -11.40 6.69
CA TYR A 217 -8.15 -12.75 6.24
C TYR A 217 -9.37 -13.54 5.75
N ALA A 218 -10.55 -13.38 6.37
CA ALA A 218 -11.77 -14.06 5.90
C ALA A 218 -12.18 -13.59 4.50
N THR A 219 -12.02 -12.31 4.18
CA THR A 219 -12.26 -11.77 2.84
C THR A 219 -11.27 -12.34 1.83
N ILE A 220 -10.00 -12.42 2.20
CA ILE A 220 -8.94 -12.98 1.37
C ILE A 220 -9.20 -14.46 1.09
N GLU A 221 -9.60 -15.24 2.08
CA GLU A 221 -9.97 -16.65 1.94
C GLU A 221 -11.09 -16.86 0.92
N VAL A 222 -12.16 -16.07 1.02
CA VAL A 222 -13.27 -16.16 0.05
C VAL A 222 -12.77 -15.91 -1.37
N LEU A 223 -11.88 -14.93 -1.58
CA LEU A 223 -11.34 -14.62 -2.90
C LEU A 223 -10.36 -15.70 -3.42
N GLN A 224 -9.57 -16.30 -2.55
CA GLN A 224 -8.61 -17.34 -2.93
C GLN A 224 -9.28 -18.52 -3.63
N TYR A 225 -10.55 -18.81 -3.31
CA TYR A 225 -11.33 -19.89 -3.92
C TYR A 225 -12.15 -19.49 -5.13
N GLN A 226 -12.34 -18.20 -5.37
CA GLN A 226 -12.95 -17.74 -6.60
C GLN A 226 -11.91 -17.89 -7.73
N ARG A 227 -12.09 -18.91 -8.57
CA ARG A 227 -11.35 -19.02 -9.82
C ARG A 227 -11.58 -17.76 -10.65
N LYS A 228 -10.51 -16.98 -10.85
CA LYS A 228 -10.48 -15.77 -11.67
C LYS A 228 -11.36 -14.65 -11.11
N VAL A 229 -10.83 -13.92 -10.16
CA VAL A 229 -11.22 -12.54 -9.95
C VAL A 229 -10.78 -11.80 -11.22
N GLY A 230 -11.75 -11.32 -12.02
CA GLY A 230 -11.51 -10.82 -13.36
C GLY A 230 -11.99 -11.80 -14.43
N ALA A 231 -13.30 -12.14 -14.41
CA ALA A 231 -13.91 -13.12 -15.32
C ALA A 231 -13.80 -12.74 -16.81
N THR A 232 -13.50 -11.47 -17.13
CA THR A 232 -13.49 -10.97 -18.52
C THR A 232 -12.14 -11.12 -19.21
N GLY A 233 -11.06 -11.41 -18.47
CA GLY A 233 -9.72 -11.56 -19.02
C GLY A 233 -9.00 -10.26 -19.42
N GLN A 234 -9.67 -9.11 -19.31
CA GLN A 234 -9.09 -7.79 -19.58
C GLN A 234 -8.63 -7.08 -18.31
N LEU A 235 -9.10 -7.46 -17.13
CA LEU A 235 -8.61 -6.98 -15.84
C LEU A 235 -7.70 -8.04 -15.21
N LEU A 236 -6.42 -7.72 -15.09
CA LEU A 236 -5.40 -8.60 -14.49
C LEU A 236 -5.27 -8.23 -13.02
N VAL A 237 -5.81 -9.05 -12.13
CA VAL A 237 -5.95 -8.75 -10.71
C VAL A 237 -4.83 -9.40 -9.91
N ASP A 238 -4.25 -8.64 -8.98
CA ASP A 238 -3.38 -9.08 -7.90
C ASP A 238 -3.92 -8.59 -6.56
N THR A 239 -4.15 -9.50 -5.61
CA THR A 239 -4.61 -9.16 -4.28
C THR A 239 -3.45 -8.99 -3.31
N VAL A 240 -3.58 -8.03 -2.40
CA VAL A 240 -2.56 -7.70 -1.39
C VAL A 240 -3.24 -7.54 -0.04
N ASN A 241 -2.84 -8.34 0.96
CA ASN A 241 -3.21 -8.05 2.33
C ASN A 241 -2.45 -6.83 2.83
N ALA A 242 -3.16 -5.77 3.23
CA ALA A 242 -2.57 -4.49 3.62
C ALA A 242 -1.63 -4.62 4.83
N TYR A 243 -2.03 -5.38 5.85
CA TYR A 243 -1.22 -5.57 7.05
C TYR A 243 -0.07 -6.56 6.84
N GLU A 244 -0.31 -7.62 6.08
CA GLU A 244 0.72 -8.61 5.76
C GLU A 244 1.82 -8.00 4.89
N TYR A 245 1.44 -7.15 3.92
CA TYR A 245 2.42 -6.42 3.11
C TYR A 245 3.34 -5.53 3.97
N GLU A 246 2.78 -4.83 4.96
CA GLU A 246 3.59 -4.04 5.90
C GLU A 246 4.51 -4.94 6.74
N ALA A 247 4.02 -6.09 7.21
CA ALA A 247 4.83 -7.07 7.93
C ALA A 247 5.96 -7.65 7.05
N GLU A 248 5.68 -8.00 5.80
CA GLU A 248 6.69 -8.43 4.83
C GLU A 248 7.78 -7.37 4.63
N GLN A 249 7.39 -6.10 4.52
CA GLN A 249 8.37 -5.00 4.34
C GLN A 249 9.29 -4.81 5.56
N LEU A 250 8.80 -5.06 6.78
CA LEU A 250 9.65 -5.07 7.98
C LEU A 250 10.61 -6.27 7.96
N LEU A 251 10.07 -7.46 7.69
CA LEU A 251 10.76 -8.73 7.94
C LEU A 251 11.79 -9.06 6.84
N VAL A 252 11.43 -8.80 5.57
CA VAL A 252 12.27 -9.11 4.40
C VAL A 252 12.52 -7.93 3.46
N GLY A 253 12.00 -6.74 3.80
CA GLY A 253 12.17 -5.54 2.99
C GLY A 253 13.62 -5.13 2.84
N ASP A 254 13.97 -4.61 1.67
CA ASP A 254 15.30 -4.10 1.37
C ASP A 254 15.50 -2.72 2.02
N THR A 255 16.31 -2.67 3.06
CA THR A 255 16.67 -1.41 3.74
C THR A 255 17.76 -0.63 2.99
N SER A 256 18.41 -1.22 1.98
CA SER A 256 19.59 -0.65 1.31
C SER A 256 19.28 0.44 0.27
N SER A 257 18.02 0.64 -0.14
CA SER A 257 17.69 1.56 -1.22
C SER A 257 17.38 3.01 -0.78
N ALA A 258 18.22 3.60 0.07
CA ALA A 258 18.20 5.06 0.30
C ALA A 258 18.58 5.88 -0.96
N SER A 259 18.96 5.24 -2.07
CA SER A 259 19.49 5.85 -3.28
C SER A 259 18.51 5.91 -4.47
N GLY A 260 17.22 5.64 -4.29
CA GLY A 260 16.20 5.91 -5.33
C GLY A 260 16.31 5.11 -6.65
N ALA A 261 17.31 4.26 -6.81
CA ALA A 261 17.44 3.40 -7.99
C ALA A 261 16.77 2.04 -7.69
N TYR A 262 15.69 1.74 -8.38
CA TYR A 262 15.07 0.43 -8.39
C TYR A 262 16.02 -0.62 -8.98
N SER A 263 16.87 -1.20 -8.16
CA SER A 263 17.62 -2.40 -8.55
C SER A 263 16.79 -3.63 -8.16
N ALA A 264 16.35 -4.39 -9.14
CA ALA A 264 15.65 -5.67 -8.93
C ALA A 264 16.55 -6.73 -8.27
N THR A 265 17.84 -6.43 -8.07
CA THR A 265 18.90 -7.37 -7.68
C THR A 265 19.50 -7.11 -6.30
N ALA A 266 19.11 -6.03 -5.58
CA ALA A 266 19.65 -5.77 -4.26
C ALA A 266 18.83 -6.51 -3.18
N SER A 267 19.42 -7.54 -2.59
CA SER A 267 18.93 -8.15 -1.33
C SER A 267 19.54 -7.40 -0.15
N PRO A 268 18.80 -7.17 0.97
CA PRO A 268 19.41 -6.58 2.16
C PRO A 268 20.55 -7.44 2.65
N ALA A 269 21.60 -6.81 3.19
CA ALA A 269 22.65 -7.55 3.84
C ALA A 269 22.05 -8.36 5.01
N PRO A 270 22.45 -9.62 5.23
CA PRO A 270 21.93 -10.45 6.32
C PRO A 270 22.01 -9.79 7.70
N SER A 271 23.02 -8.95 7.93
CA SER A 271 23.20 -8.20 9.17
C SER A 271 22.18 -7.10 9.39
N GLU A 272 21.55 -6.60 8.33
CA GLU A 272 20.55 -5.53 8.38
C GLU A 272 19.11 -6.06 8.45
N ALA A 273 18.88 -7.32 8.08
CA ALA A 273 17.56 -7.94 8.11
C ALA A 273 16.95 -7.93 9.52
N PHE A 274 15.67 -7.66 9.63
CA PHE A 274 14.96 -7.73 10.92
C PHE A 274 14.94 -9.16 11.45
N LEU A 275 14.66 -10.13 10.59
CA LEU A 275 14.67 -11.54 10.97
C LEU A 275 16.07 -12.02 11.34
N PRO A 276 16.20 -12.96 12.31
CA PRO A 276 17.47 -13.57 12.59
C PRO A 276 17.96 -14.44 11.43
N VAL A 277 19.27 -14.54 11.28
CA VAL A 277 19.93 -15.49 10.37
C VAL A 277 20.48 -16.61 11.21
N LEU A 278 19.88 -17.79 11.11
CA LEU A 278 20.30 -19.00 11.83
C LEU A 278 20.75 -20.05 10.81
N ARG A 279 21.88 -20.66 11.07
CA ARG A 279 22.50 -21.66 10.18
C ARG A 279 22.41 -23.05 10.76
N GLN A 280 22.65 -24.05 9.97
CA GLN A 280 22.79 -25.41 10.45
C GLN A 280 23.85 -25.48 11.56
N GLY A 281 23.58 -26.24 12.64
CA GLY A 281 24.45 -26.29 13.82
C GLY A 281 24.35 -25.10 14.80
N ASP A 282 23.52 -24.08 14.50
CA ASP A 282 23.25 -23.03 15.47
C ASP A 282 22.33 -23.55 16.60
N GLU A 283 22.79 -23.47 17.82
CA GLU A 283 22.04 -23.94 19.00
C GLU A 283 20.94 -22.98 19.45
N ARG A 284 20.93 -21.75 18.89
CA ARG A 284 19.94 -20.73 19.22
C ARG A 284 18.67 -20.95 18.41
N ARG A 285 17.55 -20.49 18.95
CA ARG A 285 16.27 -20.39 18.23
C ARG A 285 15.92 -18.95 17.88
N ALA A 286 15.12 -18.75 16.87
CA ALA A 286 14.44 -17.49 16.63
C ALA A 286 13.31 -17.32 17.65
N HIS A 287 13.27 -16.16 18.33
CA HIS A 287 12.19 -15.82 19.26
C HIS A 287 11.64 -14.44 18.88
N ILE A 288 10.40 -14.44 18.36
CA ILE A 288 9.73 -13.23 17.92
C ILE A 288 8.63 -12.92 18.92
N VAL A 289 8.76 -11.82 19.63
CA VAL A 289 7.78 -11.35 20.61
C VAL A 289 6.94 -10.25 20.01
N ILE A 290 5.62 -10.42 19.98
CA ILE A 290 4.63 -9.49 19.48
C ILE A 290 3.84 -8.95 20.67
N ILE A 291 3.92 -7.65 20.91
CA ILE A 291 3.21 -7.00 22.01
C ILE A 291 1.94 -6.37 21.47
N GLY A 292 0.78 -6.92 21.82
CA GLY A 292 -0.53 -6.49 21.37
C GLY A 292 -1.31 -7.57 20.62
N THR A 293 -2.50 -7.19 20.17
CA THR A 293 -3.47 -8.02 19.45
C THR A 293 -3.99 -7.30 18.20
N GLY A 294 -4.86 -7.95 17.41
CA GLY A 294 -5.51 -7.37 16.24
C GLY A 294 -4.84 -7.72 14.92
N ALA A 295 -5.34 -7.15 13.82
CA ALA A 295 -4.97 -7.55 12.47
C ALA A 295 -3.46 -7.42 12.18
N MET A 296 -2.80 -6.35 12.62
CA MET A 296 -1.36 -6.18 12.42
C MET A 296 -0.54 -7.21 13.22
N ALA A 297 -0.91 -7.46 14.48
CA ALA A 297 -0.23 -8.47 15.31
C ALA A 297 -0.36 -9.87 14.70
N GLN A 298 -1.55 -10.22 14.20
CA GLN A 298 -1.81 -11.46 13.48
C GLN A 298 -1.00 -11.56 12.19
N SER A 299 -0.96 -10.48 11.40
CA SER A 299 -0.22 -10.45 10.15
C SER A 299 1.28 -10.58 10.36
N VAL A 300 1.85 -9.92 11.37
CA VAL A 300 3.27 -10.12 11.74
C VAL A 300 3.52 -11.58 12.14
N ALA A 301 2.65 -12.18 12.96
CA ALA A 301 2.81 -13.56 13.40
C ALA A 301 2.73 -14.56 12.24
N TYR A 302 1.75 -14.39 11.35
CA TYR A 302 1.59 -15.27 10.19
C TYR A 302 2.73 -15.09 9.18
N THR A 303 3.17 -13.85 8.94
CA THR A 303 4.35 -13.62 8.08
C THR A 303 5.62 -14.23 8.68
N VAL A 304 5.82 -14.13 9.99
CA VAL A 304 6.93 -14.85 10.67
C VAL A 304 6.81 -16.36 10.50
N ALA A 305 5.60 -16.91 10.70
CA ALA A 305 5.36 -18.34 10.53
C ALA A 305 5.59 -18.82 9.10
N HIS A 306 5.35 -17.96 8.09
CA HIS A 306 5.66 -18.25 6.68
C HIS A 306 7.16 -18.21 6.35
N LEU A 307 7.95 -17.41 7.06
CA LEU A 307 9.33 -17.10 6.67
C LEU A 307 10.40 -17.81 7.50
N CYS A 308 10.11 -18.12 8.76
CA CYS A 308 11.10 -18.52 9.76
C CYS A 308 11.25 -20.05 9.89
N HIS A 309 11.59 -20.71 8.78
CA HIS A 309 11.90 -22.15 8.73
C HIS A 309 13.39 -22.34 8.58
N TYR A 310 14.08 -22.48 9.72
CA TYR A 310 15.54 -22.46 9.77
C TYR A 310 16.15 -23.88 9.67
N PRO A 311 17.35 -24.02 9.07
CA PRO A 311 17.99 -25.31 8.86
C PRO A 311 18.42 -26.00 10.17
N ASN A 312 18.62 -25.27 11.27
CA ASN A 312 18.98 -25.83 12.56
C ASN A 312 17.87 -26.64 13.25
N TYR A 313 16.64 -26.60 12.73
CA TYR A 313 15.58 -27.47 13.21
C TYR A 313 15.85 -28.95 12.89
N ALA A 314 16.37 -29.27 11.70
CA ALA A 314 16.58 -30.64 11.26
C ALA A 314 17.53 -31.45 12.17
N GLU A 315 18.57 -30.80 12.74
CA GLU A 315 19.55 -31.45 13.61
C GLU A 315 19.27 -31.21 15.11
N GLY A 316 18.90 -30.00 15.45
CA GLY A 316 18.79 -29.56 16.86
C GLY A 316 17.37 -29.45 17.40
N GLY A 317 16.34 -29.62 16.55
CA GLY A 317 14.94 -29.46 16.95
C GLY A 317 14.58 -28.03 17.39
N GLN A 318 15.36 -27.03 16.97
CA GLN A 318 15.18 -25.64 17.38
C GLN A 318 14.01 -24.99 16.64
N ARG A 319 12.83 -24.92 17.30
CA ARG A 319 11.65 -24.27 16.74
C ARG A 319 11.73 -22.75 16.80
N THR A 320 11.20 -22.10 15.77
CA THR A 320 10.89 -20.67 15.84
C THR A 320 9.77 -20.45 16.83
N ARG A 321 9.98 -19.61 17.85
CA ARG A 321 8.97 -19.26 18.83
C ARG A 321 8.32 -17.92 18.49
N ILE A 322 6.99 -17.90 18.38
CA ILE A 322 6.17 -16.71 18.24
C ILE A 322 5.42 -16.49 19.55
N THR A 323 5.71 -15.41 20.25
CA THR A 323 5.10 -15.10 21.55
C THR A 323 4.26 -13.84 21.45
N PHE A 324 2.97 -13.95 21.78
CA PHE A 324 2.11 -12.80 21.99
C PHE A 324 2.11 -12.38 23.46
N ILE A 325 2.21 -11.09 23.73
CA ILE A 325 2.14 -10.52 25.09
C ILE A 325 1.09 -9.41 25.11
N GLY A 326 0.14 -9.49 26.05
CA GLY A 326 -0.88 -8.46 26.25
C GLY A 326 -1.95 -8.92 27.23
N GLU A 327 -2.86 -8.05 27.60
CA GLU A 327 -4.03 -8.38 28.39
C GLU A 327 -5.12 -9.00 27.52
N GLY A 328 -5.84 -10.00 28.01
CA GLY A 328 -6.90 -10.70 27.27
C GLY A 328 -6.38 -11.71 26.24
N MET A 329 -5.16 -12.24 26.43
CA MET A 329 -4.53 -13.18 25.50
C MET A 329 -5.25 -14.53 25.43
N GLU A 330 -5.98 -14.93 26.46
CA GLU A 330 -6.80 -16.14 26.40
C GLU A 330 -7.90 -16.02 25.34
N ALA A 331 -8.62 -14.91 25.32
CA ALA A 331 -9.65 -14.64 24.30
C ALA A 331 -9.03 -14.53 22.89
N TRP A 332 -7.86 -13.93 22.79
CA TRP A 332 -7.12 -13.82 21.53
C TRP A 332 -6.65 -15.18 21.01
N GLN A 333 -6.10 -16.04 21.87
CA GLN A 333 -5.75 -17.41 21.53
C GLN A 333 -6.98 -18.19 21.03
N GLN A 334 -8.10 -18.12 21.77
CA GLN A 334 -9.35 -18.78 21.38
C GLN A 334 -9.84 -18.32 20.01
N HIS A 335 -9.74 -17.03 19.72
CA HIS A 335 -10.08 -16.48 18.42
C HIS A 335 -9.19 -17.05 17.29
N LEU A 336 -7.87 -17.10 17.47
CA LEU A 336 -6.95 -17.64 16.48
C LEU A 336 -7.14 -19.16 16.29
N VAL A 337 -7.30 -19.91 17.37
CA VAL A 337 -7.58 -21.37 17.32
C VAL A 337 -8.89 -21.65 16.59
N ALA A 338 -9.94 -20.87 16.87
CA ALA A 338 -11.23 -21.04 16.20
C ALA A 338 -11.16 -20.69 14.70
N SER A 339 -10.33 -19.70 14.33
CA SER A 339 -10.16 -19.30 12.92
C SER A 339 -9.24 -20.24 12.14
N ARG A 340 -8.29 -20.91 12.80
CA ARG A 340 -7.28 -21.81 12.19
C ARG A 340 -7.12 -23.11 12.99
N PRO A 341 -8.19 -23.93 13.09
CA PRO A 341 -8.17 -25.10 13.98
C PRO A 341 -7.09 -26.12 13.59
N ALA A 342 -6.87 -26.38 12.32
CA ALA A 342 -5.85 -27.33 11.87
C ALA A 342 -4.42 -26.84 12.15
N LEU A 343 -4.16 -25.52 12.02
CA LEU A 343 -2.86 -24.93 12.37
C LEU A 343 -2.51 -25.21 13.83
N PHE A 344 -3.43 -24.93 14.74
CA PHE A 344 -3.19 -25.10 16.17
C PHE A 344 -3.29 -26.55 16.64
N ALA A 345 -4.03 -27.41 15.94
CA ALA A 345 -4.03 -28.84 16.18
C ALA A 345 -2.67 -29.49 15.83
N LEU A 346 -1.98 -29.00 14.81
CA LEU A 346 -0.70 -29.56 14.37
C LEU A 346 0.53 -28.82 14.93
N SER A 347 0.35 -27.70 15.64
CA SER A 347 1.43 -26.91 16.21
C SER A 347 1.47 -26.99 17.74
N HIS A 348 2.66 -26.93 18.32
CA HIS A 348 2.79 -26.64 19.76
C HIS A 348 2.25 -25.25 20.05
N HIS A 349 1.37 -25.14 21.05
CA HIS A 349 0.95 -23.85 21.55
C HIS A 349 0.76 -23.85 23.07
N THR A 350 1.05 -22.71 23.69
CA THR A 350 1.05 -22.54 25.13
C THR A 350 0.36 -21.25 25.52
N LEU A 351 -0.55 -21.31 26.50
CA LEU A 351 -1.11 -20.13 27.16
C LEU A 351 -0.50 -20.01 28.57
N VAL A 352 0.06 -18.87 28.86
CA VAL A 352 0.48 -18.49 30.21
C VAL A 352 -0.56 -17.50 30.73
N GLN A 353 -1.37 -17.93 31.68
CA GLN A 353 -2.46 -17.14 32.24
C GLN A 353 -1.94 -16.04 33.18
N ALA A 354 -2.78 -15.08 33.50
CA ALA A 354 -2.41 -13.91 34.32
C ALA A 354 -1.93 -14.29 35.75
N ASP A 355 -2.38 -15.42 36.27
CA ASP A 355 -1.94 -15.99 37.56
C ASP A 355 -0.63 -16.80 37.49
N GLY A 356 -0.08 -16.96 36.28
CA GLY A 356 1.12 -17.73 35.99
C GLY A 356 0.88 -19.21 35.69
N HIS A 357 -0.38 -19.68 35.69
CA HIS A 357 -0.69 -21.05 35.29
C HIS A 357 -0.39 -21.22 33.78
N VAL A 358 0.21 -22.37 33.44
CA VAL A 358 0.63 -22.69 32.07
C VAL A 358 -0.21 -23.82 31.52
N VAL A 359 -0.93 -23.55 30.43
CA VAL A 359 -1.69 -24.55 29.68
C VAL A 359 -0.96 -24.80 28.37
N ALA A 360 -0.40 -25.99 28.20
CA ALA A 360 0.35 -26.38 27.01
C ALA A 360 -0.42 -27.41 26.19
N HIS A 361 -0.40 -27.22 24.88
CA HIS A 361 -0.99 -28.16 23.92
C HIS A 361 0.12 -28.71 23.02
N ALA A 362 0.20 -30.02 22.93
CA ALA A 362 1.08 -30.71 21.98
C ALA A 362 0.33 -30.96 20.66
N PRO A 363 1.06 -31.08 19.52
CA PRO A 363 0.46 -31.42 18.25
C PRO A 363 -0.33 -32.72 18.27
N GLU A 364 -1.41 -32.77 17.52
CA GLU A 364 -2.13 -34.00 17.22
C GLU A 364 -1.39 -34.78 16.13
N GLY A 365 -1.06 -36.04 16.38
CA GLY A 365 -0.35 -36.90 15.42
C GLY A 365 1.17 -36.70 15.40
N VAL A 366 1.75 -36.65 14.22
CA VAL A 366 3.21 -36.53 14.05
C VAL A 366 3.67 -35.08 14.26
N ASP A 367 4.64 -34.90 15.15
CA ASP A 367 5.23 -33.61 15.48
C ASP A 367 6.37 -33.27 14.49
N PHE A 368 6.07 -32.49 13.46
CA PHE A 368 7.05 -32.13 12.42
C PHE A 368 7.15 -30.64 12.10
N LEU A 369 6.24 -29.80 12.64
CA LEU A 369 6.28 -28.36 12.41
C LEU A 369 7.37 -27.70 13.26
N ASP A 370 8.07 -26.73 12.67
CA ASP A 370 9.20 -26.02 13.26
C ASP A 370 8.85 -24.63 13.79
N VAL A 371 7.55 -24.35 13.97
CA VAL A 371 7.03 -23.13 14.60
C VAL A 371 6.19 -23.49 15.82
N GLU A 372 6.41 -22.81 16.93
CA GLU A 372 5.64 -22.92 18.17
C GLU A 372 5.05 -21.59 18.60
N TRP A 373 3.86 -21.63 19.21
CA TRP A 373 3.10 -20.45 19.58
C TRP A 373 3.00 -20.31 21.09
N GLN A 374 3.19 -19.11 21.61
CA GLN A 374 3.05 -18.81 23.02
C GLN A 374 2.17 -17.56 23.19
N PHE A 375 1.22 -17.65 24.10
CA PHE A 375 0.32 -16.57 24.47
C PHE A 375 0.53 -16.25 25.94
N VAL A 376 0.78 -14.99 26.28
CA VAL A 376 1.09 -14.54 27.64
C VAL A 376 0.09 -13.48 28.05
N ASP A 377 -0.84 -13.83 28.90
CA ASP A 377 -1.87 -12.93 29.40
C ASP A 377 -1.32 -12.06 30.52
N ALA A 378 -0.59 -11.03 30.15
CA ALA A 378 0.01 -10.09 31.07
C ALA A 378 0.31 -8.75 30.40
N ALA A 379 0.22 -7.68 31.16
CA ALA A 379 0.75 -6.39 30.71
C ALA A 379 2.26 -6.50 30.39
N PRO A 380 2.79 -5.79 29.37
CA PRO A 380 4.21 -5.84 29.01
C PRO A 380 5.16 -5.44 30.15
N SER A 381 4.66 -4.67 31.11
CA SER A 381 5.39 -4.26 32.32
C SER A 381 5.43 -5.32 33.43
N ALA A 382 4.59 -6.35 33.35
CA ALA A 382 4.50 -7.40 34.37
C ALA A 382 5.81 -8.19 34.48
N PRO A 383 6.19 -8.69 35.69
CA PRO A 383 7.42 -9.43 35.87
C PRO A 383 7.56 -10.65 34.95
N MET A 384 6.46 -11.35 34.66
CA MET A 384 6.43 -12.50 33.75
C MET A 384 6.77 -12.11 32.33
N ALA A 385 6.11 -11.08 31.78
CA ALA A 385 6.40 -10.56 30.45
C ALA A 385 7.84 -10.03 30.34
N ARG A 386 8.33 -9.33 31.37
CA ARG A 386 9.71 -8.83 31.42
C ARG A 386 10.77 -9.93 31.40
N ARG A 387 10.48 -11.11 31.95
CA ARG A 387 11.39 -12.27 31.85
C ARG A 387 11.52 -12.77 30.41
N LEU A 388 10.41 -12.86 29.67
CA LEU A 388 10.40 -13.27 28.26
C LEU A 388 11.06 -12.22 27.34
N LEU A 389 10.98 -10.96 27.72
CA LEU A 389 11.66 -9.85 27.03
C LEU A 389 13.14 -9.72 27.41
N THR A 390 13.67 -10.55 28.31
CA THR A 390 15.08 -10.54 28.66
C THR A 390 15.83 -11.49 27.74
N PRO A 391 16.76 -10.98 26.89
CA PRO A 391 17.53 -11.80 25.97
C PRO A 391 18.30 -12.90 26.68
N THR A 392 18.32 -14.10 26.11
CA THR A 392 19.10 -15.25 26.61
C THR A 392 20.14 -15.68 25.57
N PRO A 393 21.22 -16.38 25.96
CA PRO A 393 22.20 -16.88 25.00
C PRO A 393 21.65 -17.90 23.99
N HIS A 394 20.53 -18.55 24.32
CA HIS A 394 19.92 -19.60 23.51
C HIS A 394 18.86 -19.08 22.53
N GLU A 395 18.61 -17.78 22.48
CA GLU A 395 17.57 -17.19 21.65
C GLU A 395 18.08 -15.93 20.93
N VAL A 396 17.64 -15.75 19.71
CA VAL A 396 17.79 -14.49 18.98
C VAL A 396 16.47 -13.76 19.04
N LEU A 397 16.37 -12.82 19.99
CA LEU A 397 15.15 -12.09 20.29
C LEU A 397 14.88 -10.98 19.27
N ARG A 398 13.63 -10.89 18.85
CA ARG A 398 13.05 -9.79 18.08
C ARG A 398 11.75 -9.34 18.74
N VAL A 399 11.52 -8.04 18.80
CA VAL A 399 10.33 -7.50 19.47
C VAL A 399 9.57 -6.59 18.51
N VAL A 400 8.27 -6.83 18.34
CA VAL A 400 7.38 -5.99 17.53
C VAL A 400 6.21 -5.52 18.39
N VAL A 401 6.05 -4.22 18.53
CA VAL A 401 4.94 -3.62 19.29
C VAL A 401 3.82 -3.28 18.33
N CYS A 402 2.69 -4.01 18.43
CA CYS A 402 1.51 -3.93 17.55
C CYS A 402 0.26 -3.54 18.33
N GLN A 403 0.32 -2.48 19.15
CA GLN A 403 -0.85 -1.98 19.88
C GLN A 403 -1.64 -1.00 19.02
N GLY A 404 -2.98 -1.04 19.11
CA GLY A 404 -3.86 -0.21 18.28
C GLY A 404 -3.79 1.29 18.58
N ASP A 405 -3.44 1.68 19.81
CA ASP A 405 -3.19 3.07 20.19
C ASP A 405 -1.69 3.40 20.01
N GLU A 406 -1.39 4.34 19.10
CA GLU A 406 -0.01 4.73 18.77
C GLU A 406 0.75 5.31 19.97
N ARG A 407 0.08 6.06 20.85
CA ARG A 407 0.71 6.59 22.06
C ARG A 407 1.10 5.45 22.99
N GLN A 408 0.21 4.48 23.18
CA GLN A 408 0.47 3.32 24.01
C GLN A 408 1.60 2.48 23.40
N ALA A 409 1.60 2.27 22.07
CA ALA A 409 2.65 1.54 21.37
C ALA A 409 4.04 2.19 21.56
N ILE A 410 4.14 3.49 21.36
CA ILE A 410 5.39 4.23 21.58
C ILE A 410 5.81 4.16 23.06
N ASN A 411 4.87 4.38 23.99
CA ASN A 411 5.17 4.31 25.41
C ASN A 411 5.66 2.92 25.81
N THR A 412 5.02 1.85 25.32
CA THR A 412 5.49 0.47 25.54
C THR A 412 6.88 0.27 24.97
N ALA A 413 7.15 0.68 23.73
CA ALA A 413 8.45 0.55 23.08
C ALA A 413 9.59 1.27 23.86
N LEU A 414 9.30 2.41 24.48
CA LEU A 414 10.28 3.20 25.25
C LEU A 414 10.49 2.71 26.71
N HIS A 415 9.62 1.81 27.20
CA HIS A 415 9.69 1.30 28.59
C HIS A 415 9.97 -0.20 28.70
N LEU A 416 10.48 -0.81 27.63
CA LEU A 416 10.93 -2.20 27.65
C LEU A 416 12.15 -2.38 28.58
N PRO A 417 12.49 -3.61 29.01
CA PRO A 417 13.72 -3.88 29.74
C PRO A 417 14.95 -3.36 28.98
N ARG A 418 15.89 -2.71 29.66
CA ARG A 418 17.08 -2.11 29.01
C ARG A 418 17.89 -3.09 28.18
N ALA A 419 17.92 -4.36 28.57
CA ALA A 419 18.61 -5.42 27.83
C ALA A 419 18.06 -5.62 26.40
N VAL A 420 16.78 -5.31 26.15
CA VAL A 420 16.17 -5.39 24.81
C VAL A 420 16.87 -4.44 23.84
N TYR A 421 17.13 -3.20 24.25
CA TYR A 421 17.68 -2.18 23.36
C TYR A 421 19.12 -2.45 22.89
N GLY A 422 19.86 -3.27 23.64
CA GLY A 422 21.25 -3.63 23.30
C GLY A 422 21.41 -4.97 22.59
N ALA A 423 20.43 -5.86 22.70
CA ALA A 423 20.56 -7.26 22.27
C ALA A 423 19.49 -7.72 21.27
N ALA A 424 18.39 -6.97 21.12
CA ALA A 424 17.31 -7.31 20.21
C ALA A 424 17.09 -6.22 19.16
N LYS A 425 16.55 -6.59 17.99
CA LYS A 425 15.92 -5.61 17.10
C LYS A 425 14.50 -5.35 17.59
N LEU A 426 14.10 -4.09 17.56
CA LEU A 426 12.80 -3.61 18.05
C LEU A 426 12.09 -2.85 16.93
N ALA A 427 10.84 -3.20 16.67
CA ALA A 427 9.96 -2.45 15.78
C ALA A 427 8.70 -1.99 16.52
N VAL A 428 8.10 -0.89 16.07
CA VAL A 428 6.82 -0.39 16.56
C VAL A 428 5.90 -0.08 15.39
N TRP A 429 4.68 -0.58 15.45
CA TRP A 429 3.67 -0.28 14.44
C TRP A 429 3.06 1.11 14.66
N LEU A 430 3.21 1.95 13.66
CA LEU A 430 2.69 3.31 13.65
C LEU A 430 2.12 3.62 12.26
N LYS A 431 0.93 4.19 12.21
CA LYS A 431 0.27 4.62 10.97
C LYS A 431 0.89 5.89 10.40
N ARG A 432 1.51 6.70 11.25
CA ARG A 432 2.12 7.99 10.89
C ARG A 432 3.55 8.09 11.41
N PRO A 433 4.43 8.85 10.72
CA PRO A 433 5.78 9.12 11.22
C PRO A 433 5.74 9.75 12.62
N SER A 434 6.58 9.25 13.52
CA SER A 434 6.67 9.75 14.89
C SER A 434 7.97 10.50 15.13
N GLU A 435 7.87 11.80 15.41
CA GLU A 435 9.02 12.61 15.80
C GLU A 435 9.63 12.13 17.13
N LEU A 436 8.82 11.57 18.04
CA LEU A 436 9.30 11.01 19.30
C LEU A 436 10.20 9.79 19.07
N VAL A 437 9.80 8.85 18.20
CA VAL A 437 10.64 7.68 17.85
C VAL A 437 11.91 8.14 17.13
N ARG A 438 11.82 9.10 16.21
CA ARG A 438 13.00 9.66 15.54
C ARG A 438 13.99 10.27 16.55
N ARG A 439 13.50 11.02 17.54
CA ARG A 439 14.36 11.57 18.60
C ARG A 439 14.91 10.50 19.52
N ALA A 440 14.12 9.49 19.87
CA ALA A 440 14.60 8.36 20.67
C ALA A 440 15.78 7.66 20.00
N ASN A 441 15.68 7.41 18.68
CA ASN A 441 16.76 6.80 17.89
C ASN A 441 18.05 7.67 17.87
N LEU A 442 17.91 9.00 17.89
CA LEU A 442 19.08 9.91 17.95
C LEU A 442 19.82 9.87 19.31
N THR A 443 19.15 9.47 20.39
CA THR A 443 19.79 9.42 21.71
C THR A 443 20.71 8.24 21.91
N GLY A 444 20.54 7.16 21.11
CA GLY A 444 21.22 5.88 21.27
C GLY A 444 20.82 5.09 22.52
N MET A 445 19.98 5.65 23.41
CA MET A 445 19.56 4.99 24.66
C MET A 445 18.64 3.79 24.44
N TYR A 446 17.88 3.82 23.35
CA TYR A 446 16.85 2.83 23.00
C TYR A 446 17.30 1.89 21.87
N GLY A 447 18.61 1.86 21.56
CA GLY A 447 19.09 1.19 20.35
C GLY A 447 18.53 1.85 19.10
N HIS A 448 18.09 1.06 18.15
CA HIS A 448 17.36 1.53 16.97
C HIS A 448 15.94 0.93 16.95
N ILE A 449 14.93 1.79 17.04
CA ILE A 449 13.53 1.40 16.94
C ILE A 449 13.12 1.55 15.48
N GLU A 450 12.79 0.45 14.83
CA GLU A 450 12.26 0.45 13.46
C GLU A 450 10.76 0.80 13.49
N ILE A 451 10.28 1.48 12.45
CA ILE A 451 8.85 1.76 12.29
C ILE A 451 8.27 0.77 11.31
N LEU A 452 7.29 0.00 11.78
CA LEU A 452 6.41 -0.82 10.95
C LEU A 452 5.22 0.05 10.51
N GLY A 453 4.84 -0.01 9.24
CA GLY A 453 3.77 0.81 8.67
C GLY A 453 4.31 1.84 7.68
N GLN A 454 4.38 3.11 8.03
CA GLN A 454 4.94 4.15 7.15
C GLN A 454 6.47 4.25 7.17
N GLY A 455 7.11 3.22 7.67
CA GLY A 455 8.55 3.19 7.81
C GLY A 455 9.30 3.01 6.50
N ARG A 456 10.60 2.84 6.65
CA ARG A 456 11.59 2.67 5.59
C ARG A 456 11.27 1.53 4.61
N GLY A 457 10.71 0.43 5.11
CA GLY A 457 10.35 -0.73 4.31
C GLY A 457 9.31 -0.43 3.24
N MET A 458 8.31 0.40 3.54
CA MET A 458 7.26 0.78 2.58
C MET A 458 7.78 1.62 1.41
N GLN A 459 8.96 2.23 1.53
CA GLN A 459 9.58 2.99 0.44
C GLN A 459 10.29 2.07 -0.58
N ALA A 460 10.63 0.86 -0.19
CA ALA A 460 11.38 -0.06 -1.03
C ALA A 460 10.56 -0.66 -2.17
N ASP A 461 9.29 -1.00 -1.93
CA ASP A 461 8.37 -1.57 -2.94
C ASP A 461 6.96 -0.95 -2.87
N PRO A 462 6.82 0.37 -3.05
CA PRO A 462 5.54 1.07 -2.84
C PRO A 462 4.45 0.66 -3.85
N LEU A 463 4.81 -0.04 -4.90
CA LEU A 463 3.91 -0.44 -5.98
C LEU A 463 3.71 -1.97 -6.05
N PHE A 464 4.15 -2.71 -5.06
CA PHE A 464 4.04 -4.19 -4.95
C PHE A 464 4.79 -4.99 -6.04
N LEU A 465 5.67 -4.34 -6.79
CA LEU A 465 6.29 -4.92 -7.98
C LEU A 465 7.28 -6.05 -7.66
N ARG A 466 8.12 -5.88 -6.64
CA ARG A 466 9.13 -6.89 -6.24
C ARG A 466 8.46 -8.14 -5.67
N ARG A 467 7.43 -7.92 -4.82
CA ARG A 467 6.62 -8.98 -4.23
C ARG A 467 6.01 -9.85 -5.33
N SER A 468 5.30 -9.24 -6.26
CA SER A 468 4.65 -9.93 -7.37
C SER A 468 5.65 -10.60 -8.31
N LEU A 469 6.81 -9.99 -8.57
CA LEU A 469 7.82 -10.54 -9.48
C LEU A 469 8.43 -11.84 -8.95
N ARG A 470 8.77 -11.90 -7.64
CA ARG A 470 9.28 -13.14 -7.05
C ARG A 470 8.25 -14.26 -7.08
N GLY A 471 6.99 -13.97 -6.71
CA GLY A 471 5.91 -14.93 -6.79
C GLY A 471 5.67 -15.44 -8.23
N MET A 472 5.73 -14.53 -9.20
CA MET A 472 5.58 -14.87 -10.62
C MET A 472 6.66 -15.84 -11.07
N ARG A 473 7.93 -15.64 -10.69
CA ARG A 473 9.04 -16.53 -11.00
C ARG A 473 8.92 -17.89 -10.31
N VAL A 474 8.50 -17.93 -9.04
CA VAL A 474 8.19 -19.19 -8.35
C VAL A 474 7.14 -19.98 -9.13
N ASN A 475 6.03 -19.35 -9.48
CA ASN A 475 4.99 -19.99 -10.28
C ASN A 475 5.51 -20.45 -11.65
N PHE A 476 6.35 -19.66 -12.30
CA PHE A 476 6.86 -20.00 -13.62
C PHE A 476 7.81 -21.21 -13.61
N VAL A 477 8.66 -21.33 -12.58
CA VAL A 477 9.49 -22.53 -12.36
C VAL A 477 8.59 -23.77 -12.22
N TYR A 478 7.58 -23.70 -11.37
CA TYR A 478 6.62 -24.77 -11.17
C TYR A 478 5.82 -25.09 -12.44
N HIS A 479 5.36 -24.06 -13.14
CA HIS A 479 4.58 -24.18 -14.37
C HIS A 479 5.38 -24.90 -15.47
N ARG A 480 6.65 -24.54 -15.64
CA ARG A 480 7.53 -25.22 -16.62
C ARG A 480 7.81 -26.67 -16.26
N ALA A 481 7.94 -27.00 -14.99
CA ALA A 481 8.23 -28.35 -14.55
C ALA A 481 7.04 -29.29 -14.66
N TYR A 482 5.84 -28.84 -14.33
CA TYR A 482 4.70 -29.73 -14.10
C TYR A 482 3.48 -29.45 -14.99
N VAL A 483 3.41 -28.30 -15.67
CA VAL A 483 2.24 -27.91 -16.47
C VAL A 483 2.57 -27.80 -17.95
N ASN A 484 3.54 -26.95 -18.31
CA ASN A 484 3.93 -26.71 -19.69
C ASN A 484 5.45 -26.44 -19.83
N PRO A 485 6.26 -27.45 -20.17
CA PRO A 485 7.71 -27.29 -20.33
C PRO A 485 8.14 -26.29 -21.40
N GLN A 486 7.25 -25.97 -22.35
CA GLN A 486 7.52 -25.03 -23.44
C GLN A 486 7.04 -23.59 -23.13
N ALA A 487 6.57 -23.32 -21.91
CA ALA A 487 6.14 -21.99 -21.54
C ALA A 487 7.32 -21.00 -21.57
N THR A 488 7.08 -19.83 -22.18
CA THR A 488 8.06 -18.74 -22.30
C THR A 488 7.59 -17.42 -21.70
N ASP A 489 6.31 -17.31 -21.32
CA ASP A 489 5.70 -16.10 -20.79
C ASP A 489 5.31 -16.30 -19.32
N GLU A 490 6.11 -15.71 -18.41
CA GLU A 490 5.87 -15.74 -16.98
C GLU A 490 4.53 -15.08 -16.59
N ARG A 491 4.18 -13.98 -17.27
CA ARG A 491 2.95 -13.24 -16.98
C ARG A 491 1.71 -14.02 -17.38
N GLN A 492 1.75 -14.66 -18.55
CA GLN A 492 0.65 -15.51 -18.98
C GLN A 492 0.42 -16.66 -18.00
N ALA A 493 1.49 -17.31 -17.54
CA ALA A 493 1.41 -18.36 -16.51
C ALA A 493 0.85 -17.83 -15.19
N TRP A 494 1.24 -16.62 -14.77
CA TRP A 494 0.80 -15.99 -13.53
C TRP A 494 -0.70 -15.68 -13.50
N TYR A 495 -1.22 -15.08 -14.56
CA TYR A 495 -2.64 -14.73 -14.62
C TYR A 495 -3.56 -15.90 -15.01
N ALA A 496 -3.01 -17.08 -15.20
CA ALA A 496 -3.76 -18.32 -15.43
C ALA A 496 -4.07 -19.10 -14.14
N ILE A 497 -3.39 -18.80 -13.02
CA ILE A 497 -3.56 -19.48 -11.73
C ILE A 497 -4.57 -18.78 -10.82
N SER A 498 -4.97 -19.46 -9.75
CA SER A 498 -5.86 -18.92 -8.71
C SER A 498 -5.14 -17.91 -7.82
N GLU A 499 -5.91 -17.08 -7.10
CA GLU A 499 -5.32 -16.16 -6.12
C GLU A 499 -4.62 -16.93 -4.97
N ALA A 500 -5.11 -18.11 -4.59
CA ALA A 500 -4.46 -18.99 -3.61
C ALA A 500 -3.07 -19.46 -4.09
N ASP A 501 -2.96 -19.87 -5.35
CA ASP A 501 -1.68 -20.30 -5.92
C ASP A 501 -0.71 -19.10 -6.06
N LYS A 502 -1.22 -17.91 -6.39
CA LYS A 502 -0.43 -16.67 -6.38
C LYS A 502 0.09 -16.34 -4.98
N TYR A 503 -0.78 -16.41 -3.98
CA TYR A 503 -0.43 -16.15 -2.59
C TYR A 503 0.67 -17.10 -2.10
N SER A 504 0.49 -18.42 -2.29
CA SER A 504 1.50 -19.44 -1.95
C SER A 504 2.85 -19.18 -2.65
N SER A 505 2.81 -18.80 -3.93
CA SER A 505 4.02 -18.49 -4.72
C SER A 505 4.74 -17.22 -4.20
N ILE A 506 4.00 -16.20 -3.79
CA ILE A 506 4.58 -14.97 -3.22
C ILE A 506 5.26 -15.27 -1.88
N ILE A 507 4.59 -16.03 -1.01
CA ILE A 507 5.15 -16.44 0.28
C ILE A 507 6.43 -17.25 0.08
N CYS A 508 6.43 -18.21 -0.84
CA CYS A 508 7.62 -18.97 -1.21
C CYS A 508 8.75 -18.03 -1.64
N GLY A 509 8.49 -17.12 -2.59
CA GLY A 509 9.50 -16.17 -3.07
C GLY A 509 10.10 -15.27 -1.98
N ASN A 510 9.31 -14.89 -0.97
CA ASN A 510 9.80 -14.15 0.20
C ASN A 510 10.62 -15.05 1.15
N ALA A 511 10.18 -16.29 1.37
CA ALA A 511 10.90 -17.25 2.22
C ALA A 511 12.26 -17.63 1.64
N LEU A 512 12.37 -17.72 0.29
CA LEU A 512 13.65 -17.99 -0.37
C LEU A 512 14.71 -16.92 -0.09
N LEU A 513 14.33 -15.66 0.13
CA LEU A 513 15.27 -14.62 0.59
C LEU A 513 15.88 -14.97 1.95
N VAL A 514 15.05 -15.35 2.91
CA VAL A 514 15.53 -15.73 4.26
C VAL A 514 16.37 -16.99 4.17
N ARG A 515 15.98 -17.95 3.34
CA ARG A 515 16.71 -19.19 3.10
C ARG A 515 18.10 -18.92 2.55
N GLN A 516 18.23 -18.05 1.55
CA GLN A 516 19.51 -17.64 1.01
C GLN A 516 20.45 -17.13 2.08
N TRP A 517 19.99 -16.25 2.98
CA TRP A 517 20.83 -15.73 4.08
C TRP A 517 21.35 -16.82 5.00
N CYS A 518 20.55 -17.87 5.24
CA CYS A 518 20.92 -18.98 6.09
C CYS A 518 21.95 -19.91 5.43
N PHE A 519 21.96 -19.98 4.10
CA PHE A 519 22.85 -20.87 3.32
C PHE A 519 24.09 -20.17 2.75
N GLU A 520 24.19 -18.83 2.80
CA GLU A 520 25.36 -18.10 2.30
C GLU A 520 26.68 -18.59 2.96
N GLY A 521 27.66 -18.92 2.12
CA GLY A 521 29.00 -19.29 2.55
C GLY A 521 29.21 -20.75 2.96
N HIS A 522 28.23 -21.63 2.78
CA HIS A 522 28.36 -23.07 2.98
C HIS A 522 28.54 -23.83 1.66
N ASN A 523 29.42 -24.82 1.66
CA ASN A 523 29.44 -25.87 0.62
C ASN A 523 28.17 -26.68 0.79
N HIS A 524 27.28 -26.63 -0.20
CA HIS A 524 26.01 -27.32 -0.17
C HIS A 524 26.21 -28.83 -0.31
N SER A 525 26.37 -29.52 0.81
CA SER A 525 26.33 -30.98 0.84
C SER A 525 24.94 -31.49 0.46
N GLU A 526 24.83 -32.77 0.15
CA GLU A 526 23.53 -33.43 -0.09
C GLU A 526 22.62 -33.30 1.15
N ALA A 527 23.18 -33.40 2.35
CA ALA A 527 22.46 -33.21 3.62
C ALA A 527 21.92 -31.78 3.76
N ASP A 528 22.71 -30.75 3.42
CA ASP A 528 22.26 -29.36 3.45
C ASP A 528 21.11 -29.09 2.49
N ARG A 529 21.18 -29.63 1.27
CA ARG A 529 20.10 -29.53 0.29
C ARG A 529 18.84 -30.21 0.77
N ARG A 530 18.95 -31.43 1.32
CA ARG A 530 17.80 -32.15 1.89
C ARG A 530 17.16 -31.36 3.02
N ALA A 531 17.93 -30.81 3.94
CA ALA A 531 17.41 -29.95 5.02
C ALA A 531 16.68 -28.72 4.48
N ALA A 532 17.14 -28.16 3.34
CA ALA A 532 16.47 -27.06 2.66
C ALA A 532 15.12 -27.47 2.05
N TYR A 533 15.05 -28.65 1.44
CA TYR A 533 13.80 -29.19 0.86
C TYR A 533 12.77 -29.47 1.96
N GLU A 534 13.19 -30.10 3.06
CA GLU A 534 12.35 -30.34 4.23
C GLU A 534 11.83 -29.06 4.85
N ALA A 535 12.68 -28.02 4.93
CA ALA A 535 12.28 -26.72 5.44
C ALA A 535 11.31 -26.00 4.49
N GLU A 536 11.46 -26.17 3.15
CA GLU A 536 10.49 -25.64 2.18
C GLU A 536 9.15 -26.35 2.31
N HIS A 537 9.15 -27.65 2.50
CA HIS A 537 7.92 -28.39 2.75
C HIS A 537 7.21 -27.90 4.03
N ARG A 538 7.92 -27.76 5.16
CA ARG A 538 7.34 -27.21 6.39
C ARG A 538 6.77 -25.79 6.19
N ARG A 539 7.48 -24.94 5.43
CA ARG A 539 6.97 -23.62 5.03
C ARG A 539 5.67 -23.75 4.24
N TRP A 540 5.63 -24.65 3.24
CA TRP A 540 4.44 -24.85 2.44
C TRP A 540 3.27 -25.36 3.28
N VAL A 541 3.49 -26.38 4.12
CA VAL A 541 2.48 -26.87 5.07
C VAL A 541 1.96 -25.74 5.96
N MET A 542 2.86 -24.92 6.53
CA MET A 542 2.49 -23.77 7.35
C MET A 542 1.59 -22.79 6.58
N SER A 543 1.92 -22.51 5.32
CA SER A 543 1.11 -21.63 4.47
C SER A 543 -0.29 -22.20 4.21
N GLU A 544 -0.39 -23.49 3.89
CA GLU A 544 -1.69 -24.14 3.68
C GLU A 544 -2.55 -24.12 4.96
N LEU A 545 -1.95 -24.41 6.13
CA LEU A 545 -2.65 -24.35 7.42
C LEU A 545 -3.13 -22.92 7.75
N ILE A 546 -2.33 -21.91 7.47
CA ILE A 546 -2.73 -20.50 7.64
C ILE A 546 -3.83 -20.10 6.64
N MET A 547 -3.83 -20.65 5.42
CA MET A 547 -4.91 -20.50 4.46
C MET A 547 -6.19 -21.28 4.85
N GLY A 548 -6.18 -22.08 5.91
CA GLY A 548 -7.34 -22.80 6.44
C GLY A 548 -7.46 -24.25 5.95
N PHE A 549 -6.44 -24.79 5.25
CA PHE A 549 -6.43 -26.21 4.88
C PHE A 549 -6.27 -27.11 6.10
N ARG A 550 -6.77 -28.33 5.96
CA ARG A 550 -6.65 -29.40 6.96
C ARG A 550 -6.14 -30.69 6.31
N PRO A 551 -5.44 -31.55 7.06
CA PRO A 551 -5.03 -32.86 6.57
C PRO A 551 -6.24 -33.73 6.20
N ALA A 552 -6.12 -34.46 5.08
CA ALA A 552 -7.12 -35.41 4.63
C ALA A 552 -6.46 -36.53 3.81
N ALA A 553 -7.14 -37.68 3.67
CA ALA A 553 -6.63 -38.77 2.87
C ALA A 553 -6.52 -38.46 1.37
N THR A 554 -7.27 -37.50 0.88
CA THR A 554 -7.26 -37.06 -0.53
C THR A 554 -7.36 -35.54 -0.60
N THR A 555 -6.70 -34.94 -1.59
CA THR A 555 -6.75 -33.49 -1.79
C THR A 555 -8.06 -33.06 -2.41
N ASN A 556 -8.79 -32.15 -1.72
CA ASN A 556 -9.98 -31.47 -2.21
C ASN A 556 -9.93 -30.00 -1.87
N LYS A 557 -9.33 -29.20 -2.75
CA LYS A 557 -9.16 -27.75 -2.52
C LYS A 557 -10.47 -26.98 -2.32
N LYS A 558 -11.63 -27.53 -2.77
CA LYS A 558 -12.94 -26.87 -2.60
C LYS A 558 -13.45 -26.86 -1.16
N VAL A 559 -12.99 -27.78 -0.33
CA VAL A 559 -13.37 -27.91 1.08
C VAL A 559 -12.16 -27.82 2.02
N PHE A 560 -11.07 -27.23 1.53
CA PHE A 560 -9.85 -26.97 2.30
C PHE A 560 -9.16 -28.24 2.83
N GLU A 561 -9.12 -29.30 2.03
CA GLU A 561 -8.46 -30.56 2.36
C GLU A 561 -7.25 -30.80 1.47
N HIS A 562 -6.13 -31.23 2.08
CA HIS A 562 -4.91 -31.59 1.36
C HIS A 562 -4.28 -32.85 1.93
N ALA A 563 -3.88 -33.77 1.04
CA ALA A 563 -3.28 -35.05 1.44
C ALA A 563 -1.81 -34.90 1.86
N ASP A 564 -1.11 -33.90 1.35
CA ASP A 564 0.33 -33.73 1.55
C ASP A 564 0.66 -32.85 2.79
N LEU A 565 -0.31 -32.59 3.67
CA LEU A 565 -0.07 -31.94 4.98
C LEU A 565 0.46 -32.95 6.00
N VAL A 566 1.57 -33.60 5.65
CA VAL A 566 2.25 -34.69 6.37
C VAL A 566 3.76 -34.39 6.42
N PRO A 567 4.55 -35.10 7.25
CA PRO A 567 6.02 -35.00 7.22
C PRO A 567 6.60 -35.23 5.81
N PHE A 568 7.71 -34.56 5.50
CA PHE A 568 8.39 -34.65 4.19
C PHE A 568 8.73 -36.10 3.79
N GLU A 569 9.10 -36.95 4.74
CA GLU A 569 9.44 -38.35 4.54
C GLU A 569 8.24 -39.23 4.14
N GLU A 570 7.02 -38.78 4.43
CA GLU A 570 5.78 -39.48 4.05
C GLU A 570 5.31 -39.13 2.63
N LEU A 571 5.91 -38.09 2.02
CA LEU A 571 5.60 -37.71 0.65
C LEU A 571 6.14 -38.70 -0.37
N SER A 572 5.46 -38.81 -1.50
CA SER A 572 6.02 -39.47 -2.69
C SER A 572 7.27 -38.75 -3.20
N ALA A 573 8.15 -39.47 -3.91
CA ALA A 573 9.34 -38.86 -4.53
C ALA A 573 8.97 -37.73 -5.52
N GLU A 574 7.81 -37.81 -6.18
CA GLU A 574 7.29 -36.75 -7.05
C GLU A 574 6.94 -35.48 -6.27
N GLU A 575 6.22 -35.64 -5.13
CA GLU A 575 5.86 -34.50 -4.29
C GLU A 575 7.08 -33.84 -3.63
N GLN A 576 8.06 -34.66 -3.14
CA GLN A 576 9.34 -34.15 -2.64
C GLN A 576 10.11 -33.33 -3.70
N GLY A 577 10.00 -33.75 -4.98
CA GLY A 577 10.60 -33.04 -6.12
C GLY A 577 10.03 -31.65 -6.34
N LYS A 578 8.80 -31.38 -5.91
CA LYS A 578 8.17 -30.05 -6.04
C LYS A 578 8.82 -29.01 -5.13
N ASP A 579 9.22 -29.40 -3.93
CA ASP A 579 9.96 -28.53 -3.02
C ASP A 579 11.41 -28.36 -3.49
N ALA A 580 12.05 -29.43 -3.95
CA ALA A 580 13.42 -29.41 -4.42
C ALA A 580 13.64 -28.44 -5.59
N ILE A 581 12.75 -28.43 -6.59
CA ILE A 581 12.91 -27.57 -7.78
C ILE A 581 12.89 -26.08 -7.45
N LEU A 582 12.15 -25.66 -6.42
CA LEU A 582 12.07 -24.27 -6.00
C LEU A 582 13.37 -23.82 -5.30
N ILE A 583 13.96 -24.70 -4.50
CA ILE A 583 15.25 -24.45 -3.85
C ILE A 583 16.37 -24.41 -4.88
N ASP A 584 16.39 -25.34 -5.83
CA ASP A 584 17.42 -25.41 -6.87
C ASP A 584 17.32 -24.22 -7.85
N ALA A 585 16.11 -23.69 -8.08
CA ALA A 585 15.88 -22.51 -8.92
C ALA A 585 16.00 -21.16 -8.15
N MET A 586 16.45 -21.15 -6.90
CA MET A 586 16.57 -19.92 -6.09
C MET A 586 17.33 -18.78 -6.78
N PRO A 587 18.47 -18.99 -7.51
CA PRO A 587 19.16 -17.92 -8.22
C PRO A 587 18.29 -17.26 -9.30
N TYR A 588 17.52 -18.04 -10.04
CA TYR A 588 16.58 -17.52 -11.01
C TYR A 588 15.44 -16.73 -10.34
N ILE A 589 14.83 -17.27 -9.29
CA ILE A 589 13.68 -16.66 -8.61
C ILE A 589 14.08 -15.32 -8.02
N LEU A 590 15.23 -15.25 -7.35
CA LEU A 590 15.66 -14.05 -6.65
C LEU A 590 16.33 -13.01 -7.57
N TYR A 591 17.16 -13.44 -8.52
CA TYR A 591 18.07 -12.57 -9.27
C TYR A 591 17.90 -12.61 -10.79
N ASN A 592 17.02 -13.44 -11.31
CA ASN A 592 16.87 -13.68 -12.77
C ASN A 592 18.17 -14.16 -13.42
N VAL A 593 18.94 -14.97 -12.72
CA VAL A 593 20.14 -15.61 -13.23
C VAL A 593 19.74 -17.02 -13.68
N GLU A 594 19.89 -17.32 -14.97
CA GLU A 594 19.67 -18.68 -15.48
C GLU A 594 20.72 -19.62 -14.86
N CYS A 595 20.25 -20.75 -14.31
CA CYS A 595 21.10 -21.81 -13.74
C CYS A 595 21.65 -22.72 -14.82
#